data_1e9ab48878966b6044e5054f595d49a4
#
_entry.id   1e9ab48878966b6044e5054f595d49a4
#
_cell.length_a   1.000
_cell.length_b   1.000
_cell.length_c   1.000
_cell.angle_alpha   90.00
_cell.angle_beta   90.00
_cell.angle_gamma   90.00
#
_symmetry.space_group_name_H-M   'P 1'
#
loop_
_entity.id
_entity.type
_entity.pdbx_description
1 polymer ?
#
loop_
_entity_poly.entity_id
_entity_poly.type
_entity_poly.pdbx_seq_one_letter_code
_entity_poly.pdbx_strand_id
1 'polypeptide(L)'
;MTATQDQQTLPELPGVQFPLGATVRDGGTNFAVTAADADAMTLCLFDRDGAETQVPLTDYDAGVWHGFVPGVGAGQAYGYRAAGRYDPGSGSRFNPAKLLIDPYARALHGTVRFGPEVLGYAAGDPDAPSTLDSAAHMPRSLVRPWAALNGTGCGTRSAEYP
;
A
#
# COMPACT_ATOMS: atom_id res chain seq x y z
N MET A 1 18.74 26.98 11.47
CA MET A 1 18.32 26.83 10.07
C MET A 1 17.73 25.44 9.93
N THR A 2 16.42 25.36 10.03
CA THR A 2 15.66 24.10 10.00
C THR A 2 15.36 23.81 8.53
N ALA A 3 15.94 22.74 8.00
CA ALA A 3 15.61 22.29 6.66
C ALA A 3 14.19 21.70 6.68
N THR A 4 13.27 22.46 6.15
CA THR A 4 11.95 21.96 5.79
C THR A 4 12.16 20.94 4.68
N GLN A 5 11.98 19.66 4.97
CA GLN A 5 11.90 18.64 3.92
C GLN A 5 10.63 18.95 3.12
N ASP A 6 10.82 19.41 1.89
CA ASP A 6 9.76 19.46 0.89
C ASP A 6 9.26 18.03 0.68
N GLN A 7 8.13 17.69 1.30
CA GLN A 7 7.36 16.54 0.92
C GLN A 7 6.87 16.80 -0.49
N GLN A 8 7.55 16.22 -1.46
CA GLN A 8 7.09 16.21 -2.85
C GLN A 8 5.76 15.44 -2.88
N THR A 9 4.67 16.19 -2.81
CA THR A 9 3.33 15.66 -3.02
C THR A 9 3.18 15.45 -4.53
N LEU A 10 3.13 14.20 -4.96
CA LEU A 10 2.81 13.88 -6.35
C LEU A 10 1.36 14.31 -6.63
N PRO A 11 1.07 14.91 -7.80
CA PRO A 11 -0.29 15.27 -8.15
C PRO A 11 -1.12 13.99 -8.29
N GLU A 12 -2.24 13.94 -7.58
CA GLU A 12 -3.31 12.98 -7.77
C GLU A 12 -4.31 13.57 -8.76
N LEU A 13 -4.73 12.75 -9.72
CA LEU A 13 -5.81 13.07 -10.63
C LEU A 13 -7.01 12.15 -10.34
N PRO A 14 -8.22 12.54 -10.72
CA PRO A 14 -9.39 11.69 -10.57
C PRO A 14 -9.15 10.29 -11.15
N GLY A 15 -9.35 9.29 -10.32
CA GLY A 15 -9.20 7.88 -10.68
C GLY A 15 -10.52 7.23 -11.03
N VAL A 16 -10.50 5.91 -11.17
CA VAL A 16 -11.70 5.09 -11.31
C VAL A 16 -11.68 3.97 -10.28
N GLN A 17 -12.87 3.63 -9.76
CA GLN A 17 -13.02 2.64 -8.69
C GLN A 17 -12.74 1.19 -9.14
N PHE A 18 -12.75 0.91 -10.45
CA PHE A 18 -12.52 -0.43 -10.99
C PHE A 18 -11.56 -0.42 -12.20
N PRO A 19 -10.80 -1.52 -12.37
CA PRO A 19 -10.68 -2.68 -11.48
C PRO A 19 -9.92 -2.35 -10.19
N LEU A 20 -10.16 -3.14 -9.13
CA LEU A 20 -9.42 -3.03 -7.87
C LEU A 20 -7.94 -3.39 -8.06
N GLY A 21 -7.09 -2.81 -7.21
CA GLY A 21 -5.64 -2.93 -7.30
C GLY A 21 -4.99 -1.84 -8.15
N ALA A 22 -3.73 -2.05 -8.53
CA ALA A 22 -2.98 -1.14 -9.38
C ALA A 22 -3.17 -1.48 -10.86
N THR A 23 -3.70 -0.54 -11.64
CA THR A 23 -3.94 -0.71 -13.08
C THR A 23 -3.15 0.33 -13.86
N VAL A 24 -2.15 -0.12 -14.62
CA VAL A 24 -1.36 0.74 -15.51
C VAL A 24 -2.23 1.24 -16.66
N ARG A 25 -2.20 2.52 -16.90
CA ARG A 25 -2.89 3.24 -17.98
C ARG A 25 -1.93 4.20 -18.66
N ASP A 26 -2.39 4.85 -19.74
CA ASP A 26 -1.60 5.86 -20.43
C ASP A 26 -1.21 7.00 -19.47
N GLY A 27 0.09 7.20 -19.32
CA GLY A 27 0.66 8.28 -18.52
C GLY A 27 0.76 8.01 -17.01
N GLY A 28 0.30 6.85 -16.48
CA GLY A 28 0.39 6.59 -15.04
C GLY A 28 -0.29 5.28 -14.61
N THR A 29 -0.64 5.22 -13.33
CA THR A 29 -1.31 4.07 -12.73
C THR A 29 -2.53 4.51 -11.93
N ASN A 30 -3.66 3.84 -12.15
CA ASN A 30 -4.84 3.96 -11.30
C ASN A 30 -4.74 2.94 -10.15
N PHE A 31 -4.97 3.43 -8.95
CA PHE A 31 -5.03 2.63 -7.73
C PHE A 31 -6.46 2.63 -7.20
N ALA A 32 -6.96 1.46 -6.81
CA ALA A 32 -8.30 1.32 -6.24
C ALA A 32 -8.29 0.23 -5.17
N VAL A 33 -8.77 0.56 -3.97
CA VAL A 33 -8.77 -0.34 -2.81
C VAL A 33 -10.05 -0.20 -2.01
N THR A 34 -10.63 -1.32 -1.57
CA THR A 34 -11.81 -1.33 -0.72
C THR A 34 -11.42 -1.07 0.74
N ALA A 35 -12.04 -0.08 1.36
CA ALA A 35 -11.93 0.19 2.79
C ALA A 35 -13.11 1.08 3.22
N ALA A 36 -14.31 0.50 3.29
CA ALA A 36 -15.56 1.23 3.53
C ALA A 36 -15.59 1.96 4.88
N ASP A 37 -14.95 1.38 5.91
CA ASP A 37 -14.95 1.92 7.27
C ASP A 37 -13.71 2.78 7.58
N ALA A 38 -12.84 3.03 6.61
CA ALA A 38 -11.70 3.91 6.79
C ALA A 38 -12.13 5.39 6.69
N ASP A 39 -11.59 6.22 7.58
CA ASP A 39 -11.78 7.69 7.52
C ASP A 39 -10.85 8.34 6.48
N ALA A 40 -9.70 7.73 6.22
CA ALA A 40 -8.75 8.17 5.21
C ALA A 40 -7.88 7.01 4.71
N MET A 41 -7.49 7.08 3.44
CA MET A 41 -6.60 6.13 2.80
C MET A 41 -5.42 6.86 2.15
N THR A 42 -4.23 6.41 2.43
CA THR A 42 -2.99 6.95 1.86
C THR A 42 -2.29 5.87 1.05
N LEU A 43 -2.01 6.15 -0.21
CA LEU A 43 -1.13 5.36 -1.06
C LEU A 43 0.32 5.71 -0.70
N CYS A 44 1.14 4.70 -0.45
CA CYS A 44 2.57 4.84 -0.17
C CYS A 44 3.36 4.29 -1.34
N LEU A 45 4.13 5.13 -2.00
CA LEU A 45 5.02 4.76 -3.09
C LEU A 45 6.46 4.70 -2.57
N PHE A 46 7.19 3.67 -2.95
CA PHE A 46 8.56 3.48 -2.49
C PHE A 46 9.53 3.55 -3.67
N ASP A 47 10.60 4.31 -3.51
CA ASP A 47 11.70 4.32 -4.46
C ASP A 47 12.64 3.10 -4.27
N ARG A 48 13.73 3.07 -5.05
CA ARG A 48 14.70 1.96 -5.00
C ARG A 48 15.49 1.92 -3.71
N ASP A 49 15.64 3.05 -3.04
CA ASP A 49 16.37 3.19 -1.78
C ASP A 49 15.45 2.95 -0.57
N GLY A 50 14.15 2.80 -0.85
CA GLY A 50 13.12 2.51 0.14
C GLY A 50 12.49 3.74 0.77
N ALA A 51 12.76 4.93 0.25
CA ALA A 51 12.10 6.14 0.71
C ALA A 51 10.63 6.14 0.31
N GLU A 52 9.77 6.52 1.25
CA GLU A 52 8.32 6.53 1.13
C GLU A 52 7.83 7.91 0.69
N THR A 53 7.06 7.95 -0.39
CA THR A 53 6.27 9.12 -0.80
C THR A 53 4.80 8.80 -0.56
N GLN A 54 4.11 9.66 0.18
CA GLN A 54 2.70 9.48 0.54
C GLN A 54 1.81 10.30 -0.39
N VAL A 55 0.78 9.65 -0.92
CA VAL A 55 -0.25 10.26 -1.78
C VAL A 55 -1.61 9.97 -1.14
N PRO A 56 -2.26 10.95 -0.51
CA PRO A 56 -3.61 10.76 0.01
C PRO A 56 -4.58 10.44 -1.13
N LEU A 57 -5.37 9.38 -1.01
CA LEU A 57 -6.47 9.12 -1.95
C LEU A 57 -7.66 9.97 -1.54
N THR A 58 -8.16 10.80 -2.43
CA THR A 58 -9.27 11.74 -2.16
C THR A 58 -10.58 11.27 -2.75
N ASP A 59 -10.55 10.47 -3.82
CA ASP A 59 -11.74 9.94 -4.44
C ASP A 59 -12.24 8.70 -3.70
N TYR A 60 -13.49 8.74 -3.30
CA TYR A 60 -14.17 7.65 -2.60
C TYR A 60 -15.56 7.44 -3.19
N ASP A 61 -15.85 6.21 -3.62
CA ASP A 61 -17.15 5.83 -4.14
C ASP A 61 -17.50 4.39 -3.76
N ALA A 62 -18.67 4.21 -3.18
CA ALA A 62 -19.23 2.91 -2.81
C ALA A 62 -18.28 2.00 -2.00
N GLY A 63 -17.52 2.57 -1.06
CA GLY A 63 -16.58 1.81 -0.22
C GLY A 63 -15.20 1.60 -0.85
N VAL A 64 -14.93 2.20 -2.01
CA VAL A 64 -13.66 2.10 -2.73
C VAL A 64 -12.95 3.45 -2.73
N TRP A 65 -11.75 3.48 -2.20
CA TRP A 65 -10.81 4.60 -2.33
C TRP A 65 -10.03 4.44 -3.62
N HIS A 66 -9.93 5.49 -4.41
CA HIS A 66 -9.23 5.41 -5.69
C HIS A 66 -8.56 6.73 -6.07
N GLY A 67 -7.59 6.64 -6.99
CA GLY A 67 -6.88 7.79 -7.52
C GLY A 67 -5.97 7.39 -8.67
N PHE A 68 -5.72 8.31 -9.60
CA PHE A 68 -4.76 8.11 -10.68
C PHE A 68 -3.49 8.91 -10.38
N VAL A 69 -2.34 8.24 -10.42
CA VAL A 69 -1.03 8.87 -10.16
C VAL A 69 -0.22 8.91 -11.45
N PRO A 70 -0.02 10.10 -12.03
CA PRO A 70 0.79 10.28 -13.23
C PRO A 70 2.24 9.86 -13.01
N GLY A 71 2.87 9.32 -14.05
CA GLY A 71 4.28 8.93 -14.06
C GLY A 71 4.60 7.62 -13.32
N VAL A 72 3.65 7.05 -12.59
CA VAL A 72 3.81 5.77 -11.91
C VAL A 72 3.54 4.64 -12.90
N GLY A 73 4.51 3.72 -13.05
CA GLY A 73 4.44 2.63 -14.01
C GLY A 73 4.77 1.27 -13.43
N ALA A 74 4.93 0.30 -14.32
CA ALA A 74 5.27 -1.08 -13.97
C ALA A 74 6.57 -1.16 -13.16
N GLY A 75 6.57 -2.00 -12.12
CA GLY A 75 7.70 -2.19 -11.21
C GLY A 75 7.71 -1.26 -10.01
N GLN A 76 6.83 -0.25 -9.96
CA GLN A 76 6.70 0.61 -8.79
C GLN A 76 6.27 -0.20 -7.58
N ALA A 77 7.04 -0.07 -6.49
CA ALA A 77 6.69 -0.65 -5.20
C ALA A 77 5.72 0.27 -4.46
N TYR A 78 4.66 -0.30 -3.88
CA TYR A 78 3.63 0.47 -3.18
C TYR A 78 2.98 -0.32 -2.05
N GLY A 79 2.22 0.38 -1.24
CA GLY A 79 1.34 -0.15 -0.21
C GLY A 79 0.33 0.91 0.21
N TYR A 80 -0.43 0.64 1.26
CA TYR A 80 -1.43 1.56 1.77
C TYR A 80 -1.26 1.79 3.27
N ARG A 81 -1.70 2.96 3.73
CA ARG A 81 -1.94 3.24 5.14
C ARG A 81 -3.39 3.68 5.30
N ALA A 82 -4.09 3.06 6.24
CA ALA A 82 -5.49 3.36 6.49
C ALA A 82 -5.64 4.01 7.86
N ALA A 83 -6.31 5.14 7.91
CA ALA A 83 -6.71 5.80 9.14
C ALA A 83 -8.20 5.58 9.39
N GLY A 84 -8.59 5.50 10.65
CA GLY A 84 -9.95 5.28 11.08
C GLY A 84 -10.00 4.98 12.56
N ARG A 85 -11.16 4.53 13.02
CA ARG A 85 -11.38 4.17 14.41
C ARG A 85 -10.50 2.99 14.82
N TYR A 86 -9.83 3.12 15.96
CA TYR A 86 -9.17 2.01 16.63
C TYR A 86 -10.00 1.62 17.86
N ASP A 87 -10.70 0.51 17.77
CA ASP A 87 -11.56 -0.05 18.82
C ASP A 87 -11.61 -1.57 18.66
N PRO A 88 -10.64 -2.28 19.25
CA PRO A 88 -10.54 -3.72 19.16
C PRO A 88 -11.79 -4.47 19.60
N GLY A 89 -12.53 -3.91 20.57
CA GLY A 89 -13.77 -4.50 21.08
C GLY A 89 -14.89 -4.56 20.04
N SER A 90 -14.93 -3.61 19.11
CA SER A 90 -15.86 -3.60 17.96
C SER A 90 -15.29 -4.24 16.71
N GLY A 91 -14.04 -4.73 16.74
CA GLY A 91 -13.33 -5.29 15.58
C GLY A 91 -12.62 -4.26 14.71
N SER A 92 -12.73 -2.96 15.00
CA SER A 92 -12.09 -1.89 14.25
C SER A 92 -10.65 -1.69 14.71
N ARG A 93 -9.67 -1.76 13.78
CA ARG A 93 -8.23 -1.72 14.11
C ARG A 93 -7.43 -0.88 13.12
N PHE A 94 -7.98 0.24 12.66
CA PHE A 94 -7.26 1.14 11.77
C PHE A 94 -6.04 1.74 12.47
N ASN A 95 -4.89 1.67 11.81
CA ASN A 95 -3.65 2.20 12.35
C ASN A 95 -2.74 2.70 11.21
N PRO A 96 -2.62 4.02 11.02
CA PRO A 96 -1.82 4.59 9.92
C PRO A 96 -0.31 4.36 10.07
N ALA A 97 0.18 3.93 11.25
CA ALA A 97 1.57 3.50 11.41
C ALA A 97 1.86 2.15 10.73
N LYS A 98 0.83 1.44 10.24
CA LYS A 98 1.00 0.12 9.61
C LYS A 98 0.88 0.21 8.10
N LEU A 99 1.94 -0.24 7.42
CA LEU A 99 1.91 -0.44 5.97
C LEU A 99 1.10 -1.69 5.65
N LEU A 100 0.10 -1.54 4.79
CA LEU A 100 -0.77 -2.60 4.33
C LEU A 100 -0.40 -3.00 2.91
N ILE A 101 -0.43 -4.30 2.64
CA ILE A 101 -0.31 -4.85 1.30
C ILE A 101 -1.66 -4.66 0.58
N ASP A 102 -1.61 -4.36 -0.70
CA ASP A 102 -2.82 -4.36 -1.52
C ASP A 102 -3.38 -5.78 -1.65
N PRO A 103 -4.64 -6.03 -1.24
CA PRO A 103 -5.27 -7.35 -1.38
C PRO A 103 -5.36 -7.83 -2.84
N TYR A 104 -5.32 -6.89 -3.80
CA TYR A 104 -5.39 -7.17 -5.23
C TYR A 104 -4.02 -7.05 -5.93
N ALA A 105 -2.93 -7.01 -5.16
CA ALA A 105 -1.58 -6.99 -5.71
C ALA A 105 -1.29 -8.25 -6.54
N ARG A 106 -0.76 -8.05 -7.74
CA ARG A 106 -0.38 -9.15 -8.65
C ARG A 106 1.04 -9.67 -8.41
N ALA A 107 1.84 -8.93 -7.67
CA ALA A 107 3.18 -9.33 -7.24
C ALA A 107 3.55 -8.61 -5.96
N LEU A 108 4.40 -9.26 -5.18
CA LEU A 108 4.98 -8.71 -3.96
C LEU A 108 6.51 -8.70 -4.08
N HIS A 109 7.14 -7.76 -3.39
CA HIS A 109 8.57 -7.66 -3.23
C HIS A 109 8.93 -7.61 -1.75
N GLY A 110 9.93 -8.40 -1.36
CA GLY A 110 10.37 -8.51 0.02
C GLY A 110 9.59 -9.56 0.82
N THR A 111 9.92 -9.64 2.09
CA THR A 111 9.34 -10.59 3.05
C THR A 111 9.00 -9.87 4.34
N VAL A 112 8.10 -10.47 5.12
CA VAL A 112 7.80 -9.96 6.46
C VAL A 112 9.01 -10.21 7.37
N ARG A 113 9.46 -9.18 8.07
CA ARG A 113 10.40 -9.30 9.17
C ARG A 113 9.62 -9.18 10.46
N PHE A 114 9.44 -10.30 11.16
CA PHE A 114 8.68 -10.31 12.40
C PHE A 114 9.41 -9.54 13.50
N GLY A 115 8.66 -8.68 14.17
CA GLY A 115 9.11 -7.82 15.26
C GLY A 115 7.93 -7.04 15.82
N PRO A 116 8.11 -6.25 16.88
CA PRO A 116 7.04 -5.43 17.45
C PRO A 116 6.47 -4.40 16.46
N GLU A 117 7.23 -4.05 15.41
CA GLU A 117 6.82 -3.09 14.38
C GLU A 117 5.63 -3.60 13.54
N VAL A 118 5.51 -4.92 13.34
CA VAL A 118 4.39 -5.47 12.54
C VAL A 118 3.12 -5.67 13.34
N LEU A 119 3.19 -5.56 14.67
CA LEU A 119 2.02 -5.68 15.52
C LEU A 119 1.17 -4.40 15.46
N GLY A 120 -0.14 -4.55 15.25
CA GLY A 120 -1.08 -3.42 15.20
C GLY A 120 -1.32 -2.76 16.56
N TYR A 121 -1.07 -3.47 17.65
CA TYR A 121 -1.26 -3.06 19.04
C TYR A 121 0.05 -2.74 19.73
N ALA A 122 0.00 -1.97 20.82
CA ALA A 122 1.17 -1.63 21.63
C ALA A 122 1.63 -2.83 22.46
N ALA A 123 2.95 -2.97 22.65
CA ALA A 123 3.51 -4.00 23.50
C ALA A 123 3.00 -3.84 24.95
N GLY A 124 2.35 -4.87 25.48
CA GLY A 124 1.78 -4.87 26.84
C GLY A 124 0.37 -4.28 26.95
N ASP A 125 -0.19 -3.70 25.88
CA ASP A 125 -1.56 -3.21 25.86
C ASP A 125 -2.23 -3.54 24.49
N PRO A 126 -3.00 -4.64 24.41
CA PRO A 126 -3.64 -5.05 23.16
C PRO A 126 -4.79 -4.11 22.73
N ASP A 127 -5.27 -3.24 23.62
CA ASP A 127 -6.35 -2.30 23.32
C ASP A 127 -5.83 -0.93 22.86
N ALA A 128 -4.53 -0.68 22.97
CA ALA A 128 -3.90 0.52 22.45
C ALA A 128 -3.22 0.28 21.10
N PRO A 129 -3.31 1.21 20.13
CA PRO A 129 -2.61 1.07 18.85
C PRO A 129 -1.10 1.22 19.01
N SER A 130 -0.34 0.41 18.27
CA SER A 130 1.11 0.56 18.18
C SER A 130 1.48 1.83 17.38
N THR A 131 2.45 2.59 17.86
CA THR A 131 2.99 3.77 17.17
C THR A 131 4.20 3.47 16.30
N LEU A 132 4.70 2.22 16.33
CA LEU A 132 5.86 1.80 15.55
C LEU A 132 5.51 1.67 14.08
N ASP A 133 6.34 2.24 13.20
CA ASP A 133 6.17 2.12 11.75
C ASP A 133 6.57 0.72 11.27
N SER A 134 5.69 0.08 10.49
CA SER A 134 5.94 -1.25 9.96
C SER A 134 6.55 -1.27 8.55
N ALA A 135 6.72 -0.13 7.88
CA ALA A 135 7.10 -0.10 6.45
C ALA A 135 8.42 -0.82 6.13
N ALA A 136 9.41 -0.74 7.02
CA ALA A 136 10.69 -1.44 6.85
C ALA A 136 10.60 -2.96 7.09
N HIS A 137 9.50 -3.44 7.67
CA HIS A 137 9.29 -4.82 8.09
C HIS A 137 8.26 -5.56 7.22
N MET A 138 7.58 -4.85 6.32
CA MET A 138 6.52 -5.41 5.48
C MET A 138 6.98 -5.56 4.03
N PRO A 139 6.53 -6.62 3.32
CA PRO A 139 6.66 -6.68 1.88
C PRO A 139 5.83 -5.58 1.23
N ARG A 140 6.18 -5.22 0.02
CA ARG A 140 5.51 -4.18 -0.76
C ARG A 140 4.82 -4.79 -1.96
N SER A 141 3.66 -4.27 -2.31
CA SER A 141 2.99 -4.59 -3.55
C SER A 141 3.76 -4.01 -4.74
N LEU A 142 3.71 -4.68 -5.89
CA LEU A 142 4.33 -4.18 -7.13
C LEU A 142 3.27 -3.90 -8.18
N VAL A 143 3.39 -2.75 -8.83
CA VAL A 143 2.60 -2.45 -10.03
C VAL A 143 3.00 -3.40 -11.15
N ARG A 144 2.04 -4.17 -11.67
CA ARG A 144 2.23 -5.11 -12.80
C ARG A 144 1.14 -4.91 -13.84
N PRO A 145 1.50 -4.70 -15.13
CA PRO A 145 0.51 -4.62 -16.20
C PRO A 145 -0.17 -5.98 -16.39
N TRP A 146 -1.45 -5.95 -16.79
CA TRP A 146 -2.24 -7.17 -17.02
C TRP A 146 -1.61 -8.09 -18.09
N ALA A 147 -1.04 -7.52 -19.15
CA ALA A 147 -0.41 -8.26 -20.24
C ALA A 147 0.82 -9.08 -19.80
N ALA A 148 1.47 -8.71 -18.69
CA ALA A 148 2.64 -9.43 -18.17
C ALA A 148 2.27 -10.81 -17.58
N LEU A 149 0.99 -11.09 -17.34
CA LEU A 149 0.51 -12.38 -16.84
C LEU A 149 0.20 -13.39 -17.98
N ASN A 150 0.07 -12.91 -19.22
CA ASN A 150 -0.25 -13.72 -20.40
C ASN A 150 0.97 -14.03 -21.26
N GLY A 151 2.16 -13.57 -20.90
CA GLY A 151 3.42 -13.83 -21.59
C GLY A 151 3.97 -15.19 -21.20
N THR A 152 4.03 -16.11 -22.15
CA THR A 152 4.78 -17.38 -22.20
C THR A 152 6.03 -17.36 -21.32
N GLY A 153 5.97 -18.04 -20.18
CA GLY A 153 7.12 -18.17 -19.28
C GLY A 153 6.73 -18.52 -17.86
N CYS A 154 5.82 -19.48 -17.65
CA CYS A 154 5.77 -20.20 -16.39
C CYS A 154 7.00 -21.11 -16.33
N GLY A 155 8.15 -20.53 -16.02
CA GLY A 155 9.30 -21.26 -15.56
C GLY A 155 9.03 -21.73 -14.15
N THR A 156 8.52 -22.94 -13.99
CA THR A 156 8.50 -23.66 -12.75
C THR A 156 9.94 -23.80 -12.27
N ARG A 157 10.42 -22.90 -11.43
CA ARG A 157 11.55 -23.18 -10.56
C ARG A 157 11.02 -24.06 -9.43
N SER A 158 11.18 -25.35 -9.60
CA SER A 158 11.11 -26.28 -8.48
C SER A 158 12.15 -25.84 -7.45
N ALA A 159 11.70 -25.30 -6.32
CA ALA A 159 12.54 -25.16 -5.18
C ALA A 159 12.77 -26.59 -4.63
N GLU A 160 13.93 -27.15 -4.89
CA GLU A 160 14.42 -28.28 -4.13
C GLU A 160 14.65 -27.78 -2.70
N TYR A 161 13.86 -28.28 -1.77
CA TYR A 161 14.17 -28.22 -0.35
C TYR A 161 15.17 -29.34 -0.04
N PRO A 162 16.26 -29.01 0.69
CA PRO A 162 17.16 -30.04 1.23
C PRO A 162 16.50 -30.79 2.38
#